data_077f2ab0ccfd967a6ef61ce7f75f0592
#
_entry.id   077f2ab0ccfd967a6ef61ce7f75f0592
#
_cell.length_a   1.000
_cell.length_b   1.000
_cell.length_c   1.000
_cell.angle_alpha   90.00
_cell.angle_beta   90.00
_cell.angle_gamma   90.00
#
_symmetry.space_group_name_H-M   'P 1'
#
loop_
_entity.id
_entity.type
_entity.pdbx_description
1 polymer ?
#
loop_
_entity_poly.entity_id
_entity_poly.type
_entity_poly.pdbx_seq_one_letter_code
_entity_poly.pdbx_strand_id
1 'polypeptide(L)'
;TPLVMGLWSAALMGGGGLGAAITPWLVQHSETWYQTLAWWALPAVVALFAWWWQSAREVASSHKTTTTPVRVVFTPRAWTLGVYFGLINGGYASLIAWLPAFYIEIGASAQYSGSLLALMTLGQAAGALLMPAMARHQDRRKLLMLALVLQLVGFCGFIWLPMQLPVLWAMVCGLGLGGAFPLCLLLALDHSVQPAIAGKLVAFMQGIGFIIAGLAPWFSGVLRSISGNYLMDWAFHALCVVGLMIITLRFAPVRFPQLWVKEA
;
A
#
# COMPACT_ATOMS: atom_id res chain seq x y z
N THR A 1 9.71 11.17 11.16
CA THR A 1 9.11 12.36 10.48
C THR A 1 8.29 11.93 9.27
N PRO A 2 7.25 12.69 8.85
CA PRO A 2 6.43 12.34 7.68
C PRO A 2 7.25 12.14 6.40
N LEU A 3 8.29 12.93 6.20
CA LEU A 3 9.20 12.83 5.05
C LEU A 3 9.92 11.47 5.01
N VAL A 4 10.43 10.99 6.14
CA VAL A 4 11.12 9.69 6.23
C VAL A 4 10.18 8.56 5.86
N MET A 5 8.92 8.60 6.34
CA MET A 5 7.89 7.62 5.98
C MET A 5 7.55 7.68 4.49
N GLY A 6 7.49 8.89 3.92
CA GLY A 6 7.29 9.07 2.49
C GLY A 6 8.43 8.48 1.66
N LEU A 7 9.67 8.77 2.02
CA LEU A 7 10.87 8.24 1.33
C LEU A 7 10.93 6.70 1.43
N TRP A 8 10.68 6.14 2.61
CA TRP A 8 10.64 4.69 2.79
C TRP A 8 9.55 4.04 1.93
N SER A 9 8.33 4.60 1.95
CA SER A 9 7.22 4.09 1.15
C SER A 9 7.48 4.23 -0.36
N ALA A 10 8.06 5.33 -0.79
CA ALA A 10 8.42 5.55 -2.20
C ALA A 10 9.54 4.59 -2.66
N ALA A 11 10.52 4.30 -1.81
CA ALA A 11 11.55 3.31 -2.10
C ALA A 11 10.96 1.90 -2.24
N LEU A 12 10.01 1.53 -1.34
CA LEU A 12 9.30 0.25 -1.42
C LEU A 12 8.51 0.11 -2.73
N MET A 13 7.72 1.13 -3.07
CA MET A 13 6.90 1.14 -4.30
C MET A 13 7.74 1.29 -5.56
N GLY A 14 8.81 2.10 -5.50
CA GLY A 14 9.77 2.26 -6.59
C GLY A 14 10.50 0.96 -6.91
N GLY A 15 10.86 0.18 -5.89
CA GLY A 15 11.43 -1.16 -6.06
C GLY A 15 10.48 -2.10 -6.82
N GLY A 16 9.19 -2.09 -6.47
CA GLY A 16 8.16 -2.83 -7.20
C GLY A 16 8.02 -2.37 -8.66
N GLY A 17 8.04 -1.04 -8.88
CA GLY A 17 7.99 -0.45 -10.22
C GLY A 17 9.21 -0.81 -11.09
N LEU A 18 10.42 -0.75 -10.51
CA LEU A 18 11.64 -1.21 -11.18
C LEU A 18 11.55 -2.70 -11.51
N GLY A 19 11.02 -3.52 -10.59
CA GLY A 19 10.77 -4.93 -10.84
C GLY A 19 9.86 -5.14 -12.05
N ALA A 20 8.74 -4.45 -12.09
CA ALA A 20 7.78 -4.54 -13.20
C ALA A 20 8.36 -4.06 -14.54
N ALA A 21 9.23 -3.04 -14.52
CA ALA A 21 9.86 -2.49 -15.74
C ALA A 21 11.00 -3.38 -16.27
N ILE A 22 11.83 -3.92 -15.38
CA ILE A 22 13.04 -4.67 -15.76
C ILE A 22 12.73 -6.14 -16.06
N THR A 23 11.76 -6.76 -15.36
CA THR A 23 11.45 -8.19 -15.51
C THR A 23 11.12 -8.60 -16.96
N PRO A 24 10.30 -7.86 -17.74
CA PRO A 24 10.03 -8.23 -19.13
C PRO A 24 11.29 -8.25 -20.00
N TRP A 25 12.23 -7.33 -19.77
CA TRP A 25 13.52 -7.32 -20.46
C TRP A 25 14.39 -8.53 -20.06
N LEU A 26 14.43 -8.87 -18.77
CA LEU A 26 15.14 -10.07 -18.29
C LEU A 26 14.54 -11.35 -18.86
N VAL A 27 13.20 -11.45 -18.99
CA VAL A 27 12.52 -12.60 -19.61
C VAL A 27 12.97 -12.80 -21.05
N GLN A 28 13.11 -11.72 -21.81
CA GLN A 28 13.56 -11.80 -23.22
C GLN A 28 15.01 -12.27 -23.36
N HIS A 29 15.86 -12.07 -22.35
CA HIS A 29 17.28 -12.45 -22.32
C HIS A 29 17.56 -13.71 -21.49
N SER A 30 16.53 -14.33 -20.94
CA SER A 30 16.62 -15.57 -20.18
C SER A 30 15.96 -16.71 -20.95
N GLU A 31 16.57 -17.88 -20.93
CA GLU A 31 16.00 -19.07 -21.60
C GLU A 31 14.80 -19.63 -20.82
N THR A 32 14.70 -19.31 -19.52
CA THR A 32 13.70 -19.89 -18.62
C THR A 32 13.25 -18.86 -17.58
N TRP A 33 12.00 -18.98 -17.14
CA TRP A 33 11.41 -18.09 -16.14
C TRP A 33 12.15 -18.11 -14.78
N TYR A 34 12.73 -19.25 -14.39
CA TYR A 34 13.48 -19.36 -13.13
C TYR A 34 14.84 -18.67 -13.19
N GLN A 35 15.47 -18.56 -14.37
CA GLN A 35 16.66 -17.73 -14.55
C GLN A 35 16.31 -16.24 -14.36
N THR A 36 15.18 -15.80 -14.87
CA THR A 36 14.69 -14.44 -14.64
C THR A 36 14.51 -14.15 -13.15
N LEU A 37 13.94 -15.09 -12.39
CA LEU A 37 13.82 -14.96 -10.94
C LEU A 37 15.19 -14.96 -10.23
N ALA A 38 16.15 -15.75 -10.71
CA ALA A 38 17.49 -15.81 -10.14
C ALA A 38 18.23 -14.46 -10.23
N TRP A 39 17.99 -13.66 -11.27
CA TRP A 39 18.57 -12.31 -11.37
C TRP A 39 18.14 -11.38 -10.22
N TRP A 40 16.95 -11.57 -9.69
CA TRP A 40 16.46 -10.79 -8.53
C TRP A 40 17.14 -11.18 -7.21
N ALA A 41 17.90 -12.28 -7.17
CA ALA A 41 18.74 -12.60 -6.03
C ALA A 41 19.92 -11.61 -5.86
N LEU A 42 20.42 -11.01 -6.94
CA LEU A 42 21.52 -10.05 -6.87
C LEU A 42 21.22 -8.82 -6.01
N PRO A 43 20.13 -8.05 -6.26
CA PRO A 43 19.78 -6.91 -5.39
C PRO A 43 19.44 -7.37 -3.97
N ALA A 44 18.87 -8.57 -3.77
CA ALA A 44 18.61 -9.11 -2.43
C ALA A 44 19.92 -9.40 -1.67
N VAL A 45 20.93 -9.96 -2.32
CA VAL A 45 22.27 -10.18 -1.74
C VAL A 45 22.94 -8.84 -1.39
N VAL A 46 22.87 -7.84 -2.27
CA VAL A 46 23.40 -6.49 -2.00
C VAL A 46 22.70 -5.88 -0.78
N ALA A 47 21.38 -6.00 -0.69
CA ALA A 47 20.61 -5.50 0.45
C ALA A 47 20.99 -6.24 1.76
N LEU A 48 21.22 -7.56 1.70
CA LEU A 48 21.67 -8.37 2.82
C LEU A 48 23.05 -7.91 3.32
N PHE A 49 23.99 -7.68 2.41
CA PHE A 49 25.32 -7.15 2.78
C PHE A 49 25.25 -5.77 3.38
N ALA A 50 24.45 -4.86 2.82
CA ALA A 50 24.24 -3.51 3.35
C ALA A 50 23.64 -3.57 4.76
N TRP A 51 22.64 -4.44 4.97
CA TRP A 51 22.03 -4.68 6.28
C TRP A 51 23.05 -5.23 7.30
N TRP A 52 23.81 -6.25 6.91
CA TRP A 52 24.82 -6.86 7.79
C TRP A 52 25.92 -5.86 8.18
N TRP A 53 26.39 -5.07 7.23
CA TRP A 53 27.36 -4.00 7.49
C TRP A 53 26.85 -2.97 8.49
N GLN A 54 25.59 -2.58 8.37
CA GLN A 54 24.96 -1.59 9.23
C GLN A 54 24.68 -2.17 10.62
N SER A 55 24.13 -3.37 10.74
CA SER A 55 23.84 -4.02 12.02
C SER A 55 25.10 -4.32 12.82
N ALA A 56 26.23 -4.63 12.17
CA ALA A 56 27.52 -4.80 12.85
C ALA A 56 28.00 -3.51 13.52
N ARG A 57 27.65 -2.33 12.98
CA ARG A 57 27.97 -1.03 13.57
C ARG A 57 27.03 -0.67 14.72
N GLU A 58 25.73 -1.02 14.62
CA GLU A 58 24.73 -0.71 15.64
C GLU A 58 24.93 -1.56 16.91
N VAL A 59 25.33 -2.82 16.80
CA VAL A 59 25.66 -3.69 17.93
C VAL A 59 26.79 -3.10 18.79
N ALA A 60 27.73 -2.38 18.19
CA ALA A 60 28.81 -1.72 18.90
C ALA A 60 28.36 -0.47 19.70
N SER A 61 27.17 0.10 19.41
CA SER A 61 26.65 1.31 20.04
C SER A 61 25.40 1.10 20.91
N SER A 62 24.88 -0.11 21.02
CA SER A 62 23.63 -0.40 21.71
C SER A 62 23.80 -0.33 23.21
N HIS A 63 23.39 0.79 23.82
CA HIS A 63 22.97 0.82 25.21
C HIS A 63 21.68 -0.03 25.33
N LYS A 64 21.72 -1.08 26.16
CA LYS A 64 20.56 -1.90 26.54
C LYS A 64 19.50 -1.00 27.17
N THR A 65 18.59 -0.47 26.39
CA THR A 65 17.34 0.04 26.93
C THR A 65 16.53 -1.15 27.40
N THR A 66 16.42 -1.33 28.70
CA THR A 66 15.48 -2.27 29.34
C THR A 66 14.07 -1.85 28.96
N THR A 67 13.57 -2.41 27.87
CA THR A 67 12.17 -2.23 27.47
C THR A 67 11.32 -3.11 28.38
N THR A 68 10.61 -2.50 29.34
CA THR A 68 9.52 -3.16 30.05
C THR A 68 8.57 -3.79 29.01
N PRO A 69 8.10 -5.02 29.24
CA PRO A 69 7.20 -5.69 28.30
C PRO A 69 5.86 -4.96 28.27
N VAL A 70 5.68 -4.07 27.31
CA VAL A 70 4.42 -3.34 27.11
C VAL A 70 3.41 -4.28 26.45
N ARG A 71 2.37 -4.65 27.17
CA ARG A 71 1.27 -5.46 26.66
C ARG A 71 0.30 -4.54 25.91
N VAL A 72 0.34 -4.56 24.57
CA VAL A 72 -0.64 -3.84 23.75
C VAL A 72 -1.94 -4.64 23.76
N VAL A 73 -3.00 -4.06 24.28
CA VAL A 73 -4.35 -4.65 24.21
C VAL A 73 -4.90 -4.38 22.81
N PHE A 74 -5.31 -5.43 22.10
CA PHE A 74 -5.95 -5.32 20.79
C PHE A 74 -7.36 -4.73 20.95
N THR A 75 -7.46 -3.43 20.82
CA THR A 75 -8.71 -2.70 20.96
C THR A 75 -9.50 -2.71 19.63
N PRO A 76 -10.81 -2.44 19.65
CA PRO A 76 -11.60 -2.27 18.42
C PRO A 76 -10.99 -1.22 17.47
N ARG A 77 -10.25 -0.24 18.02
CA ARG A 77 -9.57 0.78 17.24
C ARG A 77 -8.37 0.21 16.46
N ALA A 78 -7.58 -0.68 17.07
CA ALA A 78 -6.48 -1.36 16.40
C ALA A 78 -6.99 -2.22 15.22
N TRP A 79 -8.09 -2.95 15.44
CA TRP A 79 -8.75 -3.71 14.38
C TRP A 79 -9.28 -2.81 13.26
N THR A 80 -9.88 -1.66 13.59
CA THR A 80 -10.34 -0.69 12.59
C THR A 80 -9.18 -0.20 11.74
N LEU A 81 -8.02 0.09 12.33
CA LEU A 81 -6.82 0.49 11.59
C LEU A 81 -6.29 -0.65 10.71
N GLY A 82 -6.30 -1.90 11.21
CA GLY A 82 -5.88 -3.07 10.44
C GLY A 82 -6.77 -3.32 9.22
N VAL A 83 -8.09 -3.31 9.41
CA VAL A 83 -9.07 -3.47 8.30
C VAL A 83 -8.98 -2.30 7.32
N TYR A 84 -8.87 -1.07 7.83
CA TYR A 84 -8.72 0.14 7.02
C TYR A 84 -7.49 0.05 6.11
N PHE A 85 -6.33 -0.27 6.68
CA PHE A 85 -5.09 -0.46 5.93
C PHE A 85 -5.20 -1.63 4.94
N GLY A 86 -5.84 -2.74 5.36
CA GLY A 86 -6.01 -3.93 4.54
C GLY A 86 -6.88 -3.69 3.32
N LEU A 87 -8.00 -2.98 3.44
CA LEU A 87 -8.87 -2.67 2.32
C LEU A 87 -8.21 -1.72 1.31
N ILE A 88 -7.43 -0.73 1.76
CA ILE A 88 -6.64 0.13 0.86
C ILE A 88 -5.63 -0.70 0.07
N ASN A 89 -4.84 -1.53 0.77
CA ASN A 89 -3.82 -2.35 0.12
C ASN A 89 -4.44 -3.52 -0.67
N GLY A 90 -5.63 -3.98 -0.32
CA GLY A 90 -6.40 -4.96 -1.08
C GLY A 90 -6.77 -4.44 -2.47
N GLY A 91 -7.25 -3.20 -2.58
CA GLY A 91 -7.47 -2.55 -3.87
C GLY A 91 -6.20 -2.46 -4.71
N TYR A 92 -5.07 -2.14 -4.09
CA TYR A 92 -3.77 -2.15 -4.75
C TYR A 92 -3.37 -3.54 -5.26
N ALA A 93 -3.45 -4.55 -4.41
CA ALA A 93 -3.10 -5.93 -4.77
C ALA A 93 -3.97 -6.47 -5.91
N SER A 94 -5.27 -6.16 -5.88
CA SER A 94 -6.21 -6.54 -6.94
C SER A 94 -5.90 -5.83 -8.26
N LEU A 95 -5.54 -4.54 -8.22
CA LEU A 95 -5.12 -3.82 -9.45
C LEU A 95 -3.84 -4.39 -10.03
N ILE A 96 -2.83 -4.73 -9.22
CA ILE A 96 -1.61 -5.39 -9.72
C ILE A 96 -1.95 -6.71 -10.43
N ALA A 97 -2.82 -7.51 -9.82
CA ALA A 97 -3.16 -8.82 -10.35
C ALA A 97 -4.03 -8.75 -11.62
N TRP A 98 -4.99 -7.83 -11.66
CA TRP A 98 -6.07 -7.89 -12.63
C TRP A 98 -6.15 -6.72 -13.62
N LEU A 99 -5.48 -5.58 -13.35
CA LEU A 99 -5.55 -4.42 -14.26
C LEU A 99 -5.04 -4.74 -15.67
N PRO A 100 -3.90 -5.41 -15.87
CA PRO A 100 -3.47 -5.77 -17.22
C PRO A 100 -4.43 -6.75 -17.90
N ALA A 101 -4.92 -7.76 -17.16
CA ALA A 101 -5.86 -8.72 -17.70
C ALA A 101 -7.20 -8.09 -18.10
N PHE A 102 -7.68 -7.13 -17.30
CA PHE A 102 -8.88 -6.35 -17.63
C PHE A 102 -8.72 -5.59 -18.96
N TYR A 103 -7.61 -4.87 -19.15
CA TYR A 103 -7.40 -4.13 -20.39
C TYR A 103 -7.19 -5.02 -21.60
N ILE A 104 -6.56 -6.19 -21.44
CA ILE A 104 -6.47 -7.19 -22.51
C ILE A 104 -7.86 -7.71 -22.88
N GLU A 105 -8.72 -7.99 -21.90
CA GLU A 105 -10.08 -8.48 -22.14
C GLU A 105 -10.94 -7.48 -22.92
N ILE A 106 -10.77 -6.19 -22.70
CA ILE A 106 -11.48 -5.13 -23.44
C ILE A 106 -10.79 -4.69 -24.74
N GLY A 107 -9.78 -5.45 -25.21
CA GLY A 107 -9.17 -5.31 -26.53
C GLY A 107 -7.87 -4.51 -26.60
N ALA A 108 -7.25 -4.16 -25.47
CA ALA A 108 -5.94 -3.53 -25.48
C ALA A 108 -4.82 -4.57 -25.70
N SER A 109 -3.68 -4.14 -26.25
CA SER A 109 -2.51 -5.01 -26.37
C SER A 109 -1.90 -5.33 -25.01
N ALA A 110 -1.24 -6.49 -24.87
CA ALA A 110 -0.55 -6.86 -23.63
C ALA A 110 0.54 -5.85 -23.22
N GLN A 111 1.25 -5.30 -24.20
CA GLN A 111 2.27 -4.28 -23.97
C GLN A 111 1.67 -2.99 -23.42
N TYR A 112 0.56 -2.51 -24.00
CA TYR A 112 -0.13 -1.32 -23.52
C TYR A 112 -0.70 -1.54 -22.12
N SER A 113 -1.31 -2.69 -21.86
CA SER A 113 -1.88 -3.05 -20.57
C SER A 113 -0.80 -3.10 -19.46
N GLY A 114 0.37 -3.66 -19.77
CA GLY A 114 1.53 -3.63 -18.87
C GLY A 114 2.04 -2.21 -18.61
N SER A 115 2.04 -1.33 -19.64
CA SER A 115 2.46 0.06 -19.47
C SER A 115 1.51 0.86 -18.57
N LEU A 116 0.21 0.56 -18.56
CA LEU A 116 -0.75 1.16 -17.64
C LEU A 116 -0.45 0.81 -16.18
N LEU A 117 -0.06 -0.44 -15.90
CA LEU A 117 0.36 -0.85 -14.57
C LEU A 117 1.65 -0.10 -14.14
N ALA A 118 2.62 0.05 -15.05
CA ALA A 118 3.83 0.82 -14.77
C ALA A 118 3.51 2.29 -14.46
N LEU A 119 2.62 2.92 -15.23
CA LEU A 119 2.16 4.30 -15.00
C LEU A 119 1.41 4.44 -13.67
N MET A 120 0.57 3.46 -13.32
CA MET A 120 -0.06 3.41 -11.99
C MET A 120 1.00 3.39 -10.87
N THR A 121 2.06 2.60 -11.04
CA THR A 121 3.16 2.51 -10.05
C THR A 121 3.94 3.83 -9.94
N LEU A 122 4.14 4.55 -11.06
CA LEU A 122 4.71 5.91 -11.03
C LEU A 122 3.81 6.87 -10.26
N GLY A 123 2.49 6.82 -10.50
CA GLY A 123 1.51 7.56 -9.71
C GLY A 123 1.60 7.25 -8.21
N GLN A 124 1.79 5.97 -7.86
CA GLN A 124 1.97 5.56 -6.46
C GLN A 124 3.25 6.15 -5.84
N ALA A 125 4.37 6.08 -6.54
CA ALA A 125 5.62 6.64 -6.04
C ALA A 125 5.48 8.16 -5.81
N ALA A 126 4.84 8.87 -6.74
CA ALA A 126 4.54 10.29 -6.58
C ALA A 126 3.62 10.56 -5.37
N GLY A 127 2.54 9.79 -5.21
CA GLY A 127 1.63 9.91 -4.08
C GLY A 127 2.30 9.65 -2.74
N ALA A 128 3.15 8.63 -2.68
CA ALA A 128 3.90 8.26 -1.48
C ALA A 128 4.89 9.35 -1.03
N LEU A 129 5.40 10.16 -1.94
CA LEU A 129 6.27 11.30 -1.63
C LEU A 129 5.46 12.57 -1.31
N LEU A 130 4.52 12.93 -2.17
CA LEU A 130 3.81 14.21 -2.11
C LEU A 130 2.88 14.31 -0.90
N MET A 131 2.07 13.26 -0.63
CA MET A 131 1.06 13.36 0.43
C MET A 131 1.67 13.42 1.84
N PRO A 132 2.68 12.61 2.22
CA PRO A 132 3.35 12.79 3.49
C PRO A 132 4.08 14.13 3.62
N ALA A 133 4.67 14.65 2.53
CA ALA A 133 5.31 15.96 2.53
C ALA A 133 4.31 17.09 2.84
N MET A 134 3.05 16.94 2.44
CA MET A 134 1.95 17.85 2.76
C MET A 134 1.38 17.64 4.18
N ALA A 135 1.74 16.56 4.86
CA ALA A 135 1.20 16.16 6.16
C ALA A 135 1.81 16.96 7.31
N ARG A 136 1.63 18.27 7.31
CA ARG A 136 2.18 19.21 8.31
C ARG A 136 1.40 19.25 9.64
N HIS A 137 0.11 18.91 9.62
CA HIS A 137 -0.77 18.92 10.78
C HIS A 137 -1.02 17.51 11.28
N GLN A 138 -1.37 17.34 12.58
CA GLN A 138 -1.70 16.04 13.17
C GLN A 138 -3.02 15.46 12.62
N ASP A 139 -3.91 16.29 12.09
CA ASP A 139 -5.15 15.82 11.47
C ASP A 139 -4.90 15.30 10.06
N ARG A 140 -4.78 13.96 9.94
CA ARG A 140 -4.51 13.27 8.67
C ARG A 140 -5.75 13.10 7.80
N ARG A 141 -6.97 13.41 8.31
CA ARG A 141 -8.24 13.12 7.63
C ARG A 141 -8.35 13.76 6.27
N LYS A 142 -7.93 15.02 6.12
CA LYS A 142 -8.02 15.72 4.83
C LYS A 142 -7.18 15.05 3.74
N LEU A 143 -5.95 14.65 4.07
CA LEU A 143 -5.05 13.98 3.12
C LEU A 143 -5.48 12.53 2.84
N LEU A 144 -5.95 11.80 3.85
CA LEU A 144 -6.54 10.47 3.65
C LEU A 144 -7.79 10.56 2.77
N MET A 145 -8.66 11.55 3.01
CA MET A 145 -9.84 11.77 2.18
C MET A 145 -9.45 12.09 0.73
N LEU A 146 -8.46 12.95 0.51
CA LEU A 146 -7.93 13.24 -0.83
C LEU A 146 -7.43 11.95 -1.50
N ALA A 147 -6.64 11.14 -0.79
CA ALA A 147 -6.12 9.89 -1.30
C ALA A 147 -7.24 8.91 -1.69
N LEU A 148 -8.29 8.82 -0.87
CA LEU A 148 -9.46 7.97 -1.14
C LEU A 148 -10.31 8.51 -2.30
N VAL A 149 -10.50 9.82 -2.41
CA VAL A 149 -11.19 10.44 -3.55
C VAL A 149 -10.46 10.11 -4.86
N LEU A 150 -9.14 10.22 -4.89
CA LEU A 150 -8.35 9.87 -6.07
C LEU A 150 -8.51 8.38 -6.43
N GLN A 151 -8.50 7.47 -5.44
CA GLN A 151 -8.77 6.04 -5.67
C GLN A 151 -10.18 5.83 -6.23
N LEU A 152 -11.19 6.48 -5.63
CA LEU A 152 -12.58 6.36 -6.08
C LEU A 152 -12.74 6.83 -7.53
N VAL A 153 -12.15 7.98 -7.87
CA VAL A 153 -12.15 8.52 -9.25
C VAL A 153 -11.50 7.52 -10.21
N GLY A 154 -10.37 6.90 -9.82
CA GLY A 154 -9.72 5.88 -10.64
C GLY A 154 -10.60 4.65 -10.86
N PHE A 155 -11.19 4.08 -9.81
CA PHE A 155 -12.11 2.93 -9.94
C PHE A 155 -13.35 3.27 -10.76
N CYS A 156 -13.94 4.44 -10.56
CA CYS A 156 -15.05 4.92 -11.38
C CYS A 156 -14.65 5.08 -12.86
N GLY A 157 -13.44 5.54 -13.12
CA GLY A 157 -12.89 5.63 -14.46
C GLY A 157 -12.76 4.26 -15.14
N PHE A 158 -12.28 3.23 -14.41
CA PHE A 158 -12.21 1.86 -14.91
C PHE A 158 -13.60 1.25 -15.19
N ILE A 159 -14.63 1.65 -14.44
CA ILE A 159 -16.01 1.14 -14.62
C ILE A 159 -16.68 1.79 -15.82
N TRP A 160 -16.65 3.12 -15.92
CA TRP A 160 -17.51 3.86 -16.87
C TRP A 160 -16.81 4.32 -18.14
N LEU A 161 -15.50 4.59 -18.07
CA LEU A 161 -14.74 5.21 -19.15
C LEU A 161 -13.37 4.53 -19.38
N PRO A 162 -13.28 3.18 -19.36
CA PRO A 162 -11.99 2.48 -19.32
C PRO A 162 -11.08 2.81 -20.51
N MET A 163 -11.63 2.95 -21.71
CA MET A 163 -10.86 3.17 -22.93
C MET A 163 -10.66 4.65 -23.31
N GLN A 164 -11.38 5.57 -22.67
CA GLN A 164 -11.30 6.98 -23.04
C GLN A 164 -10.07 7.68 -22.48
N LEU A 165 -9.73 7.43 -21.21
CA LEU A 165 -8.59 8.04 -20.54
C LEU A 165 -7.84 7.03 -19.63
N PRO A 166 -7.43 5.87 -20.14
CA PRO A 166 -6.89 4.77 -19.33
C PRO A 166 -5.65 5.18 -18.53
N VAL A 167 -4.77 5.98 -19.12
CA VAL A 167 -3.57 6.51 -18.46
C VAL A 167 -3.94 7.39 -17.26
N LEU A 168 -4.94 8.26 -17.43
CA LEU A 168 -5.40 9.15 -16.35
C LEU A 168 -5.95 8.35 -15.17
N TRP A 169 -6.81 7.36 -15.44
CA TRP A 169 -7.40 6.52 -14.39
C TRP A 169 -6.34 5.73 -13.64
N ALA A 170 -5.38 5.13 -14.35
CA ALA A 170 -4.27 4.40 -13.73
C ALA A 170 -3.41 5.32 -12.85
N MET A 171 -3.00 6.49 -13.35
CA MET A 171 -2.17 7.43 -12.59
C MET A 171 -2.90 8.03 -11.39
N VAL A 172 -4.16 8.44 -11.54
CA VAL A 172 -4.96 9.04 -10.45
C VAL A 172 -5.21 8.01 -9.35
N CYS A 173 -5.59 6.78 -9.73
CA CYS A 173 -5.76 5.68 -8.77
C CYS A 173 -4.44 5.38 -8.06
N GLY A 174 -3.33 5.28 -8.81
CA GLY A 174 -1.99 5.08 -8.27
C GLY A 174 -1.59 6.17 -7.28
N LEU A 175 -1.78 7.44 -7.63
CA LEU A 175 -1.48 8.58 -6.76
C LEU A 175 -2.23 8.49 -5.41
N GLY A 176 -3.50 8.11 -5.46
CA GLY A 176 -4.32 7.90 -4.26
C GLY A 176 -3.83 6.74 -3.40
N LEU A 177 -3.56 5.58 -4.02
CA LEU A 177 -3.05 4.39 -3.34
C LEU A 177 -1.68 4.65 -2.69
N GLY A 178 -0.77 5.28 -3.45
CA GLY A 178 0.57 5.61 -2.98
C GLY A 178 0.56 6.56 -1.79
N GLY A 179 -0.29 7.58 -1.82
CA GLY A 179 -0.42 8.51 -0.70
C GLY A 179 -1.08 7.91 0.53
N ALA A 180 -2.08 7.05 0.35
CA ALA A 180 -2.81 6.43 1.46
C ALA A 180 -1.91 5.54 2.32
N PHE A 181 -0.98 4.78 1.72
CA PHE A 181 -0.12 3.84 2.43
C PHE A 181 0.70 4.51 3.56
N PRO A 182 1.59 5.50 3.29
CA PRO A 182 2.35 6.17 4.34
C PRO A 182 1.47 6.99 5.30
N LEU A 183 0.34 7.53 4.83
CA LEU A 183 -0.59 8.25 5.69
C LEU A 183 -1.25 7.34 6.72
N CYS A 184 -1.53 6.08 6.38
CA CYS A 184 -2.02 5.08 7.35
C CYS A 184 -0.96 4.77 8.41
N LEU A 185 0.32 4.66 8.03
CA LEU A 185 1.41 4.45 8.99
C LEU A 185 1.55 5.65 9.92
N LEU A 186 1.51 6.87 9.39
CA LEU A 186 1.53 8.09 10.18
C LEU A 186 0.32 8.16 11.13
N LEU A 187 -0.88 7.82 10.64
CA LEU A 187 -2.08 7.78 11.45
C LEU A 187 -1.92 6.81 12.63
N ALA A 188 -1.37 5.61 12.40
CA ALA A 188 -1.15 4.64 13.47
C ALA A 188 -0.10 5.13 14.49
N LEU A 189 0.97 5.77 14.01
CA LEU A 189 2.00 6.37 14.87
C LEU A 189 1.44 7.53 15.70
N ASP A 190 0.55 8.34 15.14
CA ASP A 190 -0.08 9.47 15.85
C ASP A 190 -1.03 9.02 16.98
N HIS A 191 -1.40 7.73 17.06
CA HIS A 191 -2.26 7.20 18.13
C HIS A 191 -1.56 7.00 19.47
N SER A 192 -0.24 7.06 19.56
CA SER A 192 0.50 6.93 20.81
C SER A 192 1.76 7.79 20.81
N VAL A 193 1.98 8.49 21.92
CA VAL A 193 3.21 9.24 22.16
C VAL A 193 4.39 8.33 22.54
N GLN A 194 4.12 7.09 22.97
CA GLN A 194 5.15 6.11 23.33
C GLN A 194 5.59 5.33 22.07
N PRO A 195 6.87 5.44 21.63
CA PRO A 195 7.33 4.81 20.40
C PRO A 195 7.15 3.29 20.37
N ALA A 196 7.33 2.62 21.52
CA ALA A 196 7.17 1.17 21.64
C ALA A 196 5.71 0.71 21.38
N ILE A 197 4.73 1.50 21.86
CA ILE A 197 3.30 1.22 21.65
C ILE A 197 2.92 1.53 20.20
N ALA A 198 3.34 2.68 19.70
CA ALA A 198 3.11 3.08 18.31
C ALA A 198 3.67 2.03 17.33
N GLY A 199 4.90 1.55 17.57
CA GLY A 199 5.51 0.49 16.75
C GLY A 199 4.72 -0.82 16.78
N LYS A 200 4.24 -1.26 17.94
CA LYS A 200 3.39 -2.47 18.06
C LYS A 200 2.04 -2.29 17.35
N LEU A 201 1.44 -1.10 17.42
CA LEU A 201 0.19 -0.80 16.72
C LEU A 201 0.39 -0.84 15.21
N VAL A 202 1.48 -0.27 14.70
CA VAL A 202 1.84 -0.32 13.28
C VAL A 202 2.06 -1.77 12.84
N ALA A 203 2.79 -2.57 13.62
CA ALA A 203 3.04 -3.98 13.30
C ALA A 203 1.74 -4.79 13.26
N PHE A 204 0.84 -4.58 14.22
CA PHE A 204 -0.48 -5.22 14.22
C PHE A 204 -1.33 -4.81 13.03
N MET A 205 -1.41 -3.49 12.77
CA MET A 205 -2.14 -2.93 11.63
C MET A 205 -1.65 -3.52 10.30
N GLN A 206 -0.33 -3.58 10.10
CA GLN A 206 0.25 -4.15 8.89
C GLN A 206 0.04 -5.67 8.81
N GLY A 207 0.19 -6.41 9.91
CA GLY A 207 -0.01 -7.85 9.95
C GLY A 207 -1.43 -8.23 9.50
N ILE A 208 -2.46 -7.67 10.15
CA ILE A 208 -3.87 -7.88 9.77
C ILE A 208 -4.14 -7.34 8.36
N GLY A 209 -3.64 -6.15 8.06
CA GLY A 209 -3.89 -5.52 6.77
C GLY A 209 -3.29 -6.28 5.59
N PHE A 210 -2.08 -6.82 5.71
CA PHE A 210 -1.50 -7.62 4.63
C PHE A 210 -2.16 -8.99 4.44
N ILE A 211 -2.74 -9.57 5.50
CA ILE A 211 -3.59 -10.76 5.35
C ILE A 211 -4.81 -10.43 4.49
N ILE A 212 -5.51 -9.32 4.79
CA ILE A 212 -6.67 -8.87 4.01
C ILE A 212 -6.26 -8.54 2.57
N ALA A 213 -5.15 -7.81 2.40
CA ALA A 213 -4.64 -7.44 1.08
C ALA A 213 -4.23 -8.66 0.24
N GLY A 214 -3.64 -9.69 0.85
CA GLY A 214 -3.27 -10.93 0.17
C GLY A 214 -4.47 -11.76 -0.29
N LEU A 215 -5.60 -11.68 0.41
CA LEU A 215 -6.85 -12.35 0.03
C LEU A 215 -7.63 -11.58 -1.06
N ALA A 216 -7.41 -10.28 -1.20
CA ALA A 216 -8.19 -9.45 -2.11
C ALA A 216 -8.10 -9.89 -3.59
N PRO A 217 -6.91 -10.19 -4.18
CA PRO A 217 -6.85 -10.65 -5.56
C PRO A 217 -7.58 -11.97 -5.81
N TRP A 218 -7.57 -12.88 -4.83
CA TRP A 218 -8.33 -14.12 -4.91
C TRP A 218 -9.84 -13.83 -4.92
N PHE A 219 -10.30 -12.95 -4.04
CA PHE A 219 -11.70 -12.54 -3.99
C PHE A 219 -12.14 -11.83 -5.28
N SER A 220 -11.29 -10.95 -5.83
CA SER A 220 -11.49 -10.31 -7.15
C SER A 220 -11.64 -11.37 -8.26
N GLY A 221 -10.81 -12.41 -8.25
CA GLY A 221 -10.91 -13.54 -9.19
C GLY A 221 -12.23 -14.30 -9.06
N VAL A 222 -12.73 -14.51 -7.83
CA VAL A 222 -14.05 -15.11 -7.58
C VAL A 222 -15.17 -14.22 -8.13
N LEU A 223 -15.15 -12.91 -7.86
CA LEU A 223 -16.15 -11.98 -8.39
C LEU A 223 -16.16 -11.99 -9.92
N ARG A 224 -14.98 -11.98 -10.56
CA ARG A 224 -14.86 -12.09 -12.01
C ARG A 224 -15.44 -13.41 -12.53
N SER A 225 -15.16 -14.54 -11.88
CA SER A 225 -15.66 -15.85 -12.33
C SER A 225 -17.19 -15.96 -12.24
N ILE A 226 -17.81 -15.29 -11.29
CA ILE A 226 -19.25 -15.27 -11.12
C ILE A 226 -19.94 -14.30 -12.10
N SER A 227 -19.34 -13.09 -12.29
CA SER A 227 -19.93 -12.03 -13.12
C SER A 227 -19.56 -12.11 -14.61
N GLY A 228 -18.53 -12.88 -14.94
CA GLY A 228 -18.00 -12.96 -16.30
C GLY A 228 -17.20 -11.75 -16.76
N ASN A 229 -17.01 -10.74 -15.92
CA ASN A 229 -16.27 -9.51 -16.24
C ASN A 229 -15.67 -8.88 -14.97
N TYR A 230 -14.85 -7.82 -15.15
CA TYR A 230 -14.20 -7.13 -14.04
C TYR A 230 -15.02 -5.99 -13.41
N LEU A 231 -16.18 -5.63 -13.97
CA LEU A 231 -16.95 -4.47 -13.49
C LEU A 231 -17.43 -4.65 -12.04
N MET A 232 -17.84 -5.87 -11.68
CA MET A 232 -18.27 -6.16 -10.31
C MET A 232 -17.10 -6.02 -9.32
N ASP A 233 -15.90 -6.39 -9.71
CA ASP A 233 -14.71 -6.25 -8.88
C ASP A 233 -14.34 -4.77 -8.65
N TRP A 234 -14.29 -3.99 -9.74
CA TRP A 234 -14.03 -2.54 -9.63
C TRP A 234 -15.10 -1.82 -8.81
N ALA A 235 -16.37 -2.20 -8.97
CA ALA A 235 -17.48 -1.66 -8.17
C ALA A 235 -17.34 -2.05 -6.68
N PHE A 236 -16.93 -3.27 -6.38
CA PHE A 236 -16.65 -3.70 -5.00
C PHE A 236 -15.54 -2.85 -4.37
N HIS A 237 -14.43 -2.64 -5.07
CA HIS A 237 -13.35 -1.79 -4.56
C HIS A 237 -13.78 -0.32 -4.42
N ALA A 238 -14.55 0.23 -5.35
CA ALA A 238 -15.13 1.57 -5.23
C ALA A 238 -16.02 1.69 -3.98
N LEU A 239 -16.87 0.69 -3.71
CA LEU A 239 -17.71 0.64 -2.51
C LEU A 239 -16.87 0.55 -1.23
N CYS A 240 -15.81 -0.27 -1.22
CA CYS A 240 -14.86 -0.31 -0.11
C CYS A 240 -14.25 1.06 0.15
N VAL A 241 -13.84 1.79 -0.89
CA VAL A 241 -13.28 3.14 -0.76
C VAL A 241 -14.31 4.11 -0.15
N VAL A 242 -15.57 4.04 -0.56
CA VAL A 242 -16.64 4.85 0.07
C VAL A 242 -16.79 4.52 1.56
N GLY A 243 -16.77 3.24 1.92
CA GLY A 243 -16.77 2.81 3.32
C GLY A 243 -15.57 3.35 4.11
N LEU A 244 -14.38 3.33 3.50
CA LEU A 244 -13.16 3.89 4.09
C LEU A 244 -13.25 5.41 4.27
N MET A 245 -13.88 6.14 3.34
CA MET A 245 -14.15 7.58 3.50
C MET A 245 -15.01 7.86 4.74
N ILE A 246 -16.05 7.06 4.97
CA ILE A 246 -16.89 7.17 6.16
C ILE A 246 -16.08 6.88 7.43
N ILE A 247 -15.26 5.84 7.43
CA ILE A 247 -14.38 5.50 8.57
C ILE A 247 -13.37 6.62 8.83
N THR A 248 -12.85 7.26 7.79
CA THR A 248 -11.88 8.36 7.91
C THR A 248 -12.40 9.51 8.76
N LEU A 249 -13.71 9.81 8.72
CA LEU A 249 -14.33 10.85 9.54
C LEU A 249 -14.19 10.57 11.05
N ARG A 250 -14.03 9.31 11.44
CA ARG A 250 -13.85 8.89 12.84
C ARG A 250 -12.40 9.03 13.34
N PHE A 251 -11.44 9.37 12.46
CA PHE A 251 -10.02 9.52 12.79
C PHE A 251 -9.65 10.94 13.26
N ALA A 252 -10.56 11.65 13.91
CA ALA A 252 -10.27 12.94 14.52
C ALA A 252 -9.22 12.77 15.64
N PRO A 253 -8.14 13.58 15.69
CA PRO A 253 -7.10 13.50 16.73
C PRO A 253 -7.63 13.55 18.15
N VAL A 254 -8.66 14.38 18.40
CA VAL A 254 -9.35 14.52 19.71
C VAL A 254 -9.95 13.19 20.19
N ARG A 255 -10.18 12.23 19.32
CA ARG A 255 -10.76 10.92 19.63
C ARG A 255 -9.73 9.81 19.71
N PHE A 256 -8.44 10.13 19.69
CA PHE A 256 -7.42 9.09 19.86
C PHE A 256 -7.44 8.62 21.30
N PRO A 257 -7.71 7.34 21.58
CA PRO A 257 -7.69 6.83 22.94
C PRO A 257 -6.27 6.89 23.47
N GLN A 258 -6.08 7.55 24.60
CA GLN A 258 -4.77 7.64 25.25
C GLN A 258 -4.32 6.32 25.93
N LEU A 259 -5.21 5.32 25.95
CA LEU A 259 -5.03 4.10 26.73
C LEU A 259 -5.00 2.85 25.83
N TRP A 260 -3.83 2.57 25.27
CA TRP A 260 -3.53 1.30 24.63
C TRP A 260 -2.83 0.31 25.57
N VAL A 261 -2.47 0.76 26.77
CA VAL A 261 -1.70 0.00 27.75
C VAL A 261 -2.55 -0.16 29.01
N LYS A 262 -2.84 -1.39 29.38
CA LYS A 262 -3.10 -1.72 30.78
C LYS A 262 -1.73 -2.01 31.40
N GLU A 263 -1.35 -1.22 32.37
CA GLU A 263 -0.24 -1.58 33.26
C GLU A 263 -0.59 -2.94 33.91
N ALA A 264 0.38 -3.87 33.81
CA ALA A 264 0.25 -5.20 34.39
C ALA A 264 0.56 -5.13 35.90
#